data_4b22170c1a0e4b24c70f22485323b9cf
#
_entry.id   4b22170c1a0e4b24c70f22485323b9cf
#
_cell.length_a   1.000
_cell.length_b   1.000
_cell.length_c   1.000
_cell.angle_alpha   90.00
_cell.angle_beta   90.00
_cell.angle_gamma   90.00
#
_symmetry.space_group_name_H-M   'P 1'
#
loop_
_entity.id
_entity.type
_entity.pdbx_description
1 polymer ?
#
loop_
_entity_poly.entity_id
_entity_poly.type
_entity_poly.pdbx_seq_one_letter_code
_entity_poly.pdbx_strand_id
1 'polypeptide(L)'
;MASDLPTAIFLMGPTASGKTDLAIELCQALPCDIISVDSALIYRGMDIGTAKPTADELARAPHRLIDILDPAVSYSAADFCKDALREMKEIADRGRIPLLVGGTMLYFKALLEGLSPLPSADPAIRAGIEEEAARLGWQALHDELVRIDPVAGARIHPNDPQRLSRALEVYRISGKTLTELTQVQGEGLPYRVQQFAIAPSDRAVLHQRIEQRFDKMLQGGFEQEVRALMARGDLTPDLPSIRCVGYRQMWDYLCGEVGYDEMRYRGIVATRQLAKRQMTWLRGWPDVTWLESGESGNFDRVLARAGAA
;
A
#
# COMPACT_ATOMS: atom_id res chain seq x y z
N MET A 1 30.95 12.23 2.85
CA MET A 1 30.17 12.09 1.60
C MET A 1 28.66 11.83 1.81
N ALA A 2 28.12 11.93 3.02
CA ALA A 2 26.66 11.81 3.26
C ALA A 2 25.91 13.15 3.22
N SER A 3 26.61 14.27 3.00
CA SER A 3 26.03 15.62 3.05
C SER A 3 25.43 16.13 1.73
N ASP A 4 25.60 15.41 0.63
CA ASP A 4 25.17 15.86 -0.71
C ASP A 4 23.89 15.18 -1.26
N LEU A 5 23.32 14.23 -0.53
CA LEU A 5 22.09 13.58 -1.00
C LEU A 5 20.87 14.50 -0.80
N PRO A 6 19.97 14.57 -1.82
CA PRO A 6 18.74 15.34 -1.68
C PRO A 6 17.86 14.78 -0.55
N THR A 7 17.13 15.66 0.11
CA THR A 7 16.21 15.27 1.19
C THR A 7 14.91 14.73 0.62
N ALA A 8 14.36 13.68 1.24
CA ALA A 8 13.00 13.21 1.04
C ALA A 8 12.30 13.01 2.39
N ILE A 9 10.98 13.16 2.43
CA ILE A 9 10.18 12.98 3.65
C ILE A 9 9.21 11.81 3.44
N PHE A 10 9.21 10.86 4.37
CA PHE A 10 8.21 9.80 4.45
C PHE A 10 7.22 10.12 5.57
N LEU A 11 5.95 10.28 5.22
CA LEU A 11 4.83 10.44 6.16
C LEU A 11 3.95 9.19 6.10
N MET A 12 4.24 8.27 6.98
CA MET A 12 3.61 6.97 7.07
C MET A 12 2.51 6.94 8.13
N GLY A 13 1.55 6.04 8.00
CA GLY A 13 0.53 5.84 9.04
C GLY A 13 -0.62 4.96 8.57
N PRO A 14 -1.41 4.41 9.50
CA PRO A 14 -2.57 3.62 9.14
C PRO A 14 -3.64 4.46 8.44
N THR A 15 -4.60 3.78 7.82
CA THR A 15 -5.80 4.45 7.32
C THR A 15 -6.50 5.19 8.46
N ALA A 16 -7.12 6.33 8.17
CA ALA A 16 -7.80 7.21 9.14
C ALA A 16 -6.90 7.84 10.24
N SER A 17 -5.58 7.93 10.01
CA SER A 17 -4.66 8.56 10.97
C SER A 17 -4.49 10.08 10.81
N GLY A 18 -5.07 10.72 9.78
CA GLY A 18 -4.92 12.17 9.55
C GLY A 18 -3.67 12.56 8.74
N LYS A 19 -3.05 11.61 8.03
CA LYS A 19 -1.86 11.89 7.19
C LYS A 19 -2.09 12.96 6.13
N THR A 20 -3.25 12.92 5.48
CA THR A 20 -3.58 13.81 4.35
C THR A 20 -3.60 15.27 4.78
N ASP A 21 -4.23 15.57 5.90
CA ASP A 21 -4.30 16.94 6.43
C ASP A 21 -2.91 17.49 6.71
N LEU A 22 -2.08 16.73 7.45
CA LEU A 22 -0.71 17.13 7.73
C LEU A 22 0.15 17.28 6.45
N ALA A 23 -0.03 16.38 5.46
CA ALA A 23 0.69 16.49 4.19
C ALA A 23 0.33 17.75 3.41
N ILE A 24 -0.95 18.14 3.40
CA ILE A 24 -1.41 19.38 2.78
C ILE A 24 -0.81 20.60 3.49
N GLU A 25 -0.83 20.64 4.82
CA GLU A 25 -0.21 21.71 5.61
C GLU A 25 1.30 21.84 5.30
N LEU A 26 2.01 20.73 5.22
CA LEU A 26 3.44 20.72 4.88
C LEU A 26 3.69 21.26 3.47
N CYS A 27 2.88 20.92 2.48
CA CYS A 27 3.01 21.43 1.11
C CYS A 27 2.75 22.93 1.00
N GLN A 28 1.97 23.49 1.90
CA GLN A 28 1.72 24.93 1.94
C GLN A 28 2.88 25.73 2.55
N ALA A 29 3.69 25.09 3.40
CA ALA A 29 4.77 25.73 4.15
C ALA A 29 6.19 25.40 3.62
N LEU A 30 6.36 24.23 3.03
CA LEU A 30 7.63 23.76 2.47
C LEU A 30 7.55 23.65 0.95
N PRO A 31 8.66 23.83 0.23
CA PRO A 31 8.74 23.55 -1.18
C PRO A 31 8.74 22.03 -1.43
N CYS A 32 7.65 21.33 -1.09
CA CYS A 32 7.53 19.91 -1.29
C CYS A 32 6.37 19.56 -2.24
N ASP A 33 6.46 18.39 -2.87
CA ASP A 33 5.41 17.81 -3.71
C ASP A 33 5.06 16.43 -3.17
N ILE A 34 3.76 16.13 -3.11
CA ILE A 34 3.26 14.85 -2.58
C ILE A 34 3.37 13.75 -3.63
N ILE A 35 3.89 12.59 -3.20
CA ILE A 35 3.81 11.32 -3.91
C ILE A 35 2.96 10.38 -3.07
N SER A 36 1.85 9.88 -3.62
CA SER A 36 0.98 8.92 -2.94
C SER A 36 1.66 7.55 -2.85
N VAL A 37 1.73 6.99 -1.64
CA VAL A 37 2.23 5.63 -1.37
C VAL A 37 1.08 4.75 -0.94
N ASP A 38 0.16 4.54 -1.89
CA ASP A 38 -1.07 3.78 -1.66
C ASP A 38 -1.38 2.88 -2.86
N SER A 39 -1.68 1.61 -2.60
CA SER A 39 -1.96 0.61 -3.65
C SER A 39 -3.39 0.64 -4.18
N ALA A 40 -4.25 1.53 -3.66
CA ALA A 40 -5.63 1.67 -4.10
C ALA A 40 -5.90 3.02 -4.78
N LEU A 41 -5.27 4.11 -4.31
CA LEU A 41 -5.44 5.46 -4.89
C LEU A 41 -4.96 5.59 -6.34
N ILE A 42 -4.16 4.65 -6.80
CA ILE A 42 -3.63 4.60 -8.18
C ILE A 42 -4.72 4.34 -9.23
N TYR A 43 -5.85 3.74 -8.84
CA TYR A 43 -6.88 3.31 -9.76
C TYR A 43 -7.87 4.42 -10.11
N ARG A 44 -8.12 4.62 -11.41
CA ARG A 44 -9.13 5.56 -11.92
C ARG A 44 -10.53 5.06 -11.59
N GLY A 45 -11.41 5.99 -11.16
CA GLY A 45 -12.80 5.68 -10.85
C GLY A 45 -13.01 4.88 -9.56
N MET A 46 -11.97 4.77 -8.75
CA MET A 46 -12.02 4.22 -7.39
C MET A 46 -11.73 5.35 -6.40
N ASP A 47 -12.70 6.20 -6.15
CA ASP A 47 -12.53 7.48 -5.47
C ASP A 47 -13.09 7.49 -4.05
N ILE A 48 -14.37 7.09 -3.92
CA ILE A 48 -15.09 7.12 -2.64
C ILE A 48 -14.58 6.02 -1.72
N GLY A 49 -14.54 4.78 -2.20
CA GLY A 49 -14.13 3.62 -1.39
C GLY A 49 -12.65 3.61 -0.99
N THR A 50 -11.81 4.33 -1.72
CA THR A 50 -10.39 4.56 -1.37
C THR A 50 -10.20 5.78 -0.47
N ALA A 51 -11.24 6.63 -0.34
CA ALA A 51 -11.18 7.99 0.21
C ALA A 51 -10.06 8.82 -0.43
N LYS A 52 -10.05 8.84 -1.75
CA LYS A 52 -9.16 9.66 -2.56
C LYS A 52 -9.31 11.12 -2.16
N PRO A 53 -8.22 11.92 -2.14
CA PRO A 53 -8.32 13.35 -1.87
C PRO A 53 -9.33 14.02 -2.80
N THR A 54 -10.12 14.91 -2.24
CA THR A 54 -11.11 15.68 -2.98
C THR A 54 -10.46 16.64 -3.99
N ALA A 55 -11.23 17.14 -4.95
CA ALA A 55 -10.74 18.12 -5.91
C ALA A 55 -10.15 19.38 -5.23
N ASP A 56 -10.76 19.83 -4.12
CA ASP A 56 -10.27 20.97 -3.35
C ASP A 56 -8.95 20.66 -2.62
N GLU A 57 -8.79 19.44 -2.10
CA GLU A 57 -7.53 18.98 -1.48
C GLU A 57 -6.43 18.87 -2.55
N LEU A 58 -6.73 18.29 -3.71
CA LEU A 58 -5.80 18.18 -4.83
C LEU A 58 -5.42 19.55 -5.42
N ALA A 59 -6.33 20.52 -5.42
CA ALA A 59 -6.02 21.90 -5.84
C ALA A 59 -5.04 22.59 -4.87
N ARG A 60 -5.16 22.32 -3.56
CA ARG A 60 -4.24 22.87 -2.52
C ARG A 60 -2.90 22.17 -2.48
N ALA A 61 -2.88 20.87 -2.70
CA ALA A 61 -1.69 20.03 -2.69
C ALA A 61 -1.82 18.91 -3.73
N PRO A 62 -1.35 19.12 -4.98
CA PRO A 62 -1.38 18.09 -6.00
C PRO A 62 -0.62 16.85 -5.57
N HIS A 63 -1.26 15.69 -5.76
CA HIS A 63 -0.67 14.39 -5.44
C HIS A 63 -0.27 13.68 -6.73
N ARG A 64 0.96 13.18 -6.78
CA ARG A 64 1.43 12.30 -7.85
C ARG A 64 1.09 10.85 -7.52
N LEU A 65 1.04 10.00 -8.52
CA LEU A 65 0.71 8.58 -8.45
C LEU A 65 -0.73 8.32 -7.91
N ILE A 66 -1.65 9.19 -8.29
CA ILE A 66 -3.10 9.02 -8.14
C ILE A 66 -3.71 8.94 -9.54
N ASP A 67 -4.74 8.11 -9.76
CA ASP A 67 -5.47 7.95 -11.02
C ASP A 67 -4.58 7.61 -12.24
N ILE A 68 -3.51 6.87 -12.02
CA ILE A 68 -2.56 6.54 -13.08
C ILE A 68 -2.90 5.24 -13.82
N LEU A 69 -3.74 4.37 -13.22
CA LEU A 69 -3.95 3.02 -13.72
C LEU A 69 -5.43 2.67 -13.89
N ASP A 70 -5.73 1.83 -14.87
CA ASP A 70 -7.04 1.21 -15.00
C ASP A 70 -7.22 0.11 -13.95
N PRO A 71 -8.43 -0.04 -13.33
CA PRO A 71 -8.69 -1.08 -12.34
C PRO A 71 -8.48 -2.52 -12.82
N ALA A 72 -8.52 -2.77 -14.13
CA ALA A 72 -8.23 -4.09 -14.70
C ALA A 72 -6.73 -4.45 -14.70
N VAL A 73 -5.84 -3.48 -14.44
CA VAL A 73 -4.40 -3.66 -14.52
C VAL A 73 -3.78 -3.83 -13.12
N SER A 74 -2.94 -4.82 -12.96
CA SER A 74 -2.18 -5.02 -11.71
C SER A 74 -1.01 -4.05 -11.59
N TYR A 75 -0.73 -3.63 -10.35
CA TYR A 75 0.40 -2.75 -10.02
C TYR A 75 1.24 -3.36 -8.91
N SER A 76 2.49 -3.63 -9.19
CA SER A 76 3.42 -4.27 -8.27
C SER A 76 4.24 -3.26 -7.45
N ALA A 77 4.93 -3.74 -6.41
CA ALA A 77 5.90 -2.93 -5.68
C ALA A 77 7.06 -2.48 -6.58
N ALA A 78 7.40 -3.26 -7.61
CA ALA A 78 8.43 -2.90 -8.59
C ALA A 78 7.98 -1.74 -9.49
N ASP A 79 6.74 -1.78 -9.97
CA ASP A 79 6.14 -0.69 -10.74
C ASP A 79 6.10 0.59 -9.90
N PHE A 80 5.66 0.47 -8.64
CA PHE A 80 5.66 1.59 -7.71
C PHE A 80 7.05 2.19 -7.51
N CYS A 81 8.08 1.37 -7.23
CA CYS A 81 9.45 1.87 -7.03
C CYS A 81 9.98 2.60 -8.27
N LYS A 82 9.74 2.05 -9.45
CA LYS A 82 10.13 2.67 -10.72
C LYS A 82 9.47 4.04 -10.89
N ASP A 83 8.15 4.11 -10.68
CA ASP A 83 7.40 5.36 -10.84
C ASP A 83 7.75 6.36 -9.74
N ALA A 84 7.84 5.93 -8.48
CA ALA A 84 8.21 6.79 -7.36
C ALA A 84 9.61 7.41 -7.53
N LEU A 85 10.61 6.63 -7.95
CA LEU A 85 11.95 7.13 -8.22
C LEU A 85 11.98 8.18 -9.34
N ARG A 86 11.19 7.97 -10.41
CA ARG A 86 11.02 8.96 -11.48
C ARG A 86 10.43 10.27 -10.94
N GLU A 87 9.33 10.18 -10.19
CA GLU A 87 8.66 11.35 -9.62
C GLU A 87 9.57 12.07 -8.59
N MET A 88 10.25 11.32 -7.73
CA MET A 88 11.19 11.87 -6.75
C MET A 88 12.31 12.65 -7.44
N LYS A 89 12.88 12.06 -8.50
CA LYS A 89 13.94 12.73 -9.28
C LYS A 89 13.42 14.02 -9.91
N GLU A 90 12.26 14.00 -10.53
CA GLU A 90 11.65 15.18 -11.16
C GLU A 90 11.37 16.29 -10.15
N ILE A 91 10.93 15.95 -8.93
CA ILE A 91 10.71 16.89 -7.84
C ILE A 91 12.04 17.48 -7.36
N ALA A 92 13.06 16.65 -7.14
CA ALA A 92 14.37 17.08 -6.68
C ALA A 92 15.09 17.95 -7.71
N ASP A 93 15.00 17.63 -9.01
CA ASP A 93 15.57 18.42 -10.11
C ASP A 93 14.98 19.85 -10.17
N ARG A 94 13.79 20.06 -9.62
CA ARG A 94 13.16 21.39 -9.47
C ARG A 94 13.53 22.09 -8.14
N GLY A 95 14.44 21.53 -7.37
CA GLY A 95 14.82 22.06 -6.05
C GLY A 95 13.73 21.89 -4.99
N ARG A 96 12.80 20.95 -5.16
CA ARG A 96 11.70 20.67 -4.23
C ARG A 96 11.93 19.36 -3.49
N ILE A 97 11.24 19.16 -2.40
CA ILE A 97 11.38 18.00 -1.52
C ILE A 97 10.27 16.97 -1.87
N PRO A 98 10.64 15.73 -2.25
CA PRO A 98 9.64 14.66 -2.36
C PRO A 98 9.04 14.33 -0.98
N LEU A 99 7.70 14.49 -0.85
CA LEU A 99 6.92 14.11 0.33
C LEU A 99 6.09 12.87 0.00
N LEU A 100 6.56 11.71 0.45
CA LEU A 100 5.90 10.44 0.22
C LEU A 100 4.90 10.16 1.33
N VAL A 101 3.62 10.06 0.98
CA VAL A 101 2.51 9.97 1.96
C VAL A 101 1.69 8.72 1.71
N GLY A 102 1.55 7.87 2.73
CA GLY A 102 0.70 6.69 2.55
C GLY A 102 0.71 5.66 3.67
N GLY A 103 0.10 4.52 3.37
CA GLY A 103 -0.05 3.41 4.31
C GLY A 103 0.37 2.06 3.74
N THR A 104 0.82 1.99 2.48
CA THR A 104 1.31 0.74 1.87
C THR A 104 2.76 0.50 2.26
N MET A 105 2.95 -0.09 3.46
CA MET A 105 4.27 -0.23 4.08
C MET A 105 5.27 -1.02 3.24
N LEU A 106 4.79 -1.99 2.46
CA LEU A 106 5.64 -2.72 1.52
C LEU A 106 6.29 -1.80 0.48
N TYR A 107 5.57 -0.78 0.00
CA TYR A 107 6.08 0.17 -0.98
C TYR A 107 7.17 1.06 -0.39
N PHE A 108 6.96 1.57 0.83
CA PHE A 108 8.00 2.33 1.55
C PHE A 108 9.26 1.49 1.76
N LYS A 109 9.08 0.23 2.19
CA LYS A 109 10.22 -0.67 2.42
C LYS A 109 10.97 -0.96 1.13
N ALA A 110 10.25 -1.32 0.07
CA ALA A 110 10.84 -1.62 -1.22
C ALA A 110 11.60 -0.43 -1.81
N LEU A 111 11.09 0.78 -1.60
CA LEU A 111 11.76 2.01 -2.05
C LEU A 111 13.00 2.32 -1.21
N LEU A 112 12.93 2.16 0.11
CA LEU A 112 14.02 2.50 1.04
C LEU A 112 15.20 1.53 0.96
N GLU A 113 14.91 0.23 0.92
CA GLU A 113 15.92 -0.84 0.94
C GLU A 113 16.35 -1.29 -0.47
N GLY A 114 15.64 -0.83 -1.50
CA GLY A 114 15.75 -1.37 -2.84
C GLY A 114 15.00 -2.69 -3.01
N LEU A 115 14.83 -3.09 -4.26
CA LEU A 115 14.17 -4.34 -4.62
C LEU A 115 15.20 -5.45 -4.82
N SER A 116 14.94 -6.61 -4.26
CA SER A 116 15.68 -7.83 -4.62
C SER A 116 15.44 -8.17 -6.11
N PRO A 117 16.41 -8.75 -6.81
CA PRO A 117 16.33 -9.08 -8.23
C PRO A 117 15.42 -10.28 -8.49
N LEU A 118 14.15 -10.17 -8.10
CA LEU A 118 13.16 -11.20 -8.33
C LEU A 118 12.66 -11.15 -9.78
N PRO A 119 12.44 -12.30 -10.44
CA PRO A 119 11.86 -12.33 -11.78
C PRO A 119 10.48 -11.70 -11.80
N SER A 120 10.10 -11.11 -12.92
CA SER A 120 8.73 -10.65 -13.16
C SER A 120 7.75 -11.82 -13.03
N ALA A 121 6.49 -11.49 -12.70
CA ALA A 121 5.44 -12.49 -12.64
C ALA A 121 5.18 -13.10 -14.04
N ASP A 122 4.96 -14.41 -14.07
CA ASP A 122 4.58 -15.15 -15.28
C ASP A 122 3.17 -15.72 -15.10
N PRO A 123 2.15 -15.23 -15.84
CA PRO A 123 0.78 -15.69 -15.72
C PRO A 123 0.60 -17.18 -16.01
N ALA A 124 1.39 -17.74 -16.94
CA ALA A 124 1.28 -19.16 -17.30
C ALA A 124 1.80 -20.06 -16.17
N ILE A 125 2.93 -19.68 -15.55
CA ILE A 125 3.47 -20.41 -14.40
C ILE A 125 2.51 -20.32 -13.21
N ARG A 126 1.90 -19.16 -12.96
CA ARG A 126 0.90 -18.99 -11.91
C ARG A 126 -0.32 -19.87 -12.12
N ALA A 127 -0.88 -19.87 -13.33
CA ALA A 127 -2.00 -20.73 -13.68
C ALA A 127 -1.66 -22.19 -13.43
N GLY A 128 -0.48 -22.67 -13.82
CA GLY A 128 -0.03 -24.02 -13.53
C GLY A 128 0.07 -24.34 -12.04
N ILE A 129 0.55 -23.38 -11.22
CA ILE A 129 0.59 -23.55 -9.75
C ILE A 129 -0.84 -23.63 -9.17
N GLU A 130 -1.76 -22.81 -9.64
CA GLU A 130 -3.15 -22.83 -9.21
C GLU A 130 -3.88 -24.13 -9.61
N GLU A 131 -3.64 -24.66 -10.80
CA GLU A 131 -4.14 -25.97 -11.25
C GLU A 131 -3.59 -27.11 -10.39
N GLU A 132 -2.29 -27.08 -10.08
CA GLU A 132 -1.69 -28.07 -9.17
C GLU A 132 -2.29 -27.95 -7.77
N ALA A 133 -2.49 -26.73 -7.26
CA ALA A 133 -3.12 -26.50 -5.97
C ALA A 133 -4.57 -27.00 -5.92
N ALA A 134 -5.33 -26.82 -7.01
CA ALA A 134 -6.68 -27.32 -7.12
C ALA A 134 -6.74 -28.87 -7.11
N ARG A 135 -5.73 -29.51 -7.67
CA ARG A 135 -5.63 -30.98 -7.75
C ARG A 135 -5.06 -31.63 -6.49
N LEU A 136 -3.97 -31.06 -5.92
CA LEU A 136 -3.18 -31.66 -4.85
C LEU A 136 -3.40 -31.02 -3.47
N GLY A 137 -4.00 -29.83 -3.46
CA GLY A 137 -4.14 -28.98 -2.27
C GLY A 137 -2.90 -28.12 -1.99
N TRP A 138 -3.10 -27.00 -1.35
CA TRP A 138 -2.01 -26.06 -0.98
C TRP A 138 -0.98 -26.64 -0.01
N GLN A 139 -1.37 -27.66 0.80
CA GLN A 139 -0.43 -28.34 1.68
C GLN A 139 0.67 -29.07 0.88
N ALA A 140 0.32 -29.75 -0.20
CA ALA A 140 1.30 -30.45 -1.02
C ALA A 140 2.31 -29.49 -1.67
N LEU A 141 1.84 -28.32 -2.11
CA LEU A 141 2.71 -27.28 -2.67
C LEU A 141 3.60 -26.65 -1.58
N HIS A 142 3.09 -26.52 -0.37
CA HIS A 142 3.90 -26.08 0.77
C HIS A 142 5.00 -27.09 1.10
N ASP A 143 4.70 -28.38 1.09
CA ASP A 143 5.70 -29.45 1.32
C ASP A 143 6.76 -29.46 0.21
N GLU A 144 6.38 -29.10 -1.03
CA GLU A 144 7.33 -28.85 -2.13
C GLU A 144 8.24 -27.66 -1.81
N LEU A 145 7.67 -26.54 -1.38
CA LEU A 145 8.45 -25.35 -1.02
C LEU A 145 9.42 -25.63 0.12
N VAL A 146 9.01 -26.37 1.16
CA VAL A 146 9.89 -26.77 2.28
C VAL A 146 11.10 -27.56 1.80
N ARG A 147 10.95 -28.39 0.77
CA ARG A 147 12.08 -29.16 0.18
C ARG A 147 13.02 -28.29 -0.64
N ILE A 148 12.49 -27.31 -1.36
CA ILE A 148 13.25 -26.42 -2.25
C ILE A 148 13.91 -25.28 -1.47
N ASP A 149 13.15 -24.65 -0.60
CA ASP A 149 13.53 -23.48 0.20
C ASP A 149 13.04 -23.65 1.64
N PRO A 150 13.77 -24.38 2.48
CA PRO A 150 13.37 -24.64 3.86
C PRO A 150 13.15 -23.36 4.68
N VAL A 151 13.90 -22.29 4.39
CA VAL A 151 13.80 -21.00 5.10
C VAL A 151 12.48 -20.31 4.75
N ALA A 152 12.14 -20.23 3.46
CA ALA A 152 10.86 -19.68 3.04
C ALA A 152 9.69 -20.59 3.49
N GLY A 153 9.83 -21.91 3.38
CA GLY A 153 8.82 -22.87 3.82
C GLY A 153 8.49 -22.76 5.31
N ALA A 154 9.49 -22.57 6.17
CA ALA A 154 9.26 -22.37 7.61
C ALA A 154 8.52 -21.03 7.93
N ARG A 155 8.64 -20.05 7.07
CA ARG A 155 8.05 -18.69 7.25
C ARG A 155 6.68 -18.54 6.62
N ILE A 156 6.44 -19.21 5.50
CA ILE A 156 5.19 -19.10 4.73
C ILE A 156 4.23 -20.18 5.21
N HIS A 157 3.06 -19.77 5.68
CA HIS A 157 2.04 -20.72 6.13
C HIS A 157 1.37 -21.41 4.94
N PRO A 158 1.01 -22.71 4.99
CA PRO A 158 0.33 -23.42 3.91
C PRO A 158 -1.02 -22.80 3.50
N ASN A 159 -1.68 -22.06 4.41
CA ASN A 159 -2.90 -21.31 4.15
C ASN A 159 -2.63 -19.88 3.64
N ASP A 160 -1.44 -19.59 3.14
CA ASP A 160 -1.10 -18.34 2.44
C ASP A 160 -0.79 -18.63 0.97
N PRO A 161 -1.81 -18.89 0.13
CA PRO A 161 -1.64 -19.28 -1.25
C PRO A 161 -0.88 -18.23 -2.07
N GLN A 162 -1.04 -16.95 -1.75
CA GLN A 162 -0.39 -15.88 -2.49
C GLN A 162 1.13 -15.89 -2.32
N ARG A 163 1.61 -16.02 -1.08
CA ARG A 163 3.05 -16.08 -0.81
C ARG A 163 3.66 -17.40 -1.26
N LEU A 164 2.93 -18.49 -1.09
CA LEU A 164 3.34 -19.82 -1.51
C LEU A 164 3.48 -19.88 -3.04
N SER A 165 2.46 -19.43 -3.77
CA SER A 165 2.49 -19.34 -5.23
C SER A 165 3.68 -18.47 -5.71
N ARG A 166 3.91 -17.31 -5.07
CA ARG A 166 5.03 -16.43 -5.45
C ARG A 166 6.39 -17.08 -5.21
N ALA A 167 6.59 -17.80 -4.12
CA ALA A 167 7.85 -18.47 -3.84
C ALA A 167 8.15 -19.58 -4.86
N LEU A 168 7.15 -20.38 -5.19
CA LEU A 168 7.27 -21.44 -6.23
C LEU A 168 7.45 -20.84 -7.63
N GLU A 169 6.71 -19.78 -7.98
CA GLU A 169 6.87 -19.05 -9.24
C GLU A 169 8.30 -18.56 -9.43
N VAL A 170 8.87 -17.90 -8.41
CA VAL A 170 10.25 -17.40 -8.45
C VAL A 170 11.23 -18.54 -8.73
N TYR A 171 11.09 -19.67 -8.05
CA TYR A 171 11.93 -20.83 -8.28
C TYR A 171 11.76 -21.43 -9.67
N ARG A 172 10.53 -21.59 -10.14
CA ARG A 172 10.22 -22.18 -11.45
C ARG A 172 10.69 -21.33 -12.62
N ILE A 173 10.74 -19.98 -12.44
CA ILE A 173 11.25 -19.06 -13.45
C ILE A 173 12.78 -19.03 -13.47
N SER A 174 13.40 -18.91 -12.28
CA SER A 174 14.83 -18.56 -12.17
C SER A 174 15.75 -19.72 -11.82
N GLY A 175 15.20 -20.84 -11.35
CA GLY A 175 15.97 -21.95 -10.76
C GLY A 175 16.62 -21.60 -9.41
N LYS A 176 16.37 -20.40 -8.86
CA LYS A 176 16.87 -19.92 -7.56
C LYS A 176 15.74 -19.76 -6.57
N THR A 177 16.02 -20.00 -5.30
CA THR A 177 15.02 -19.89 -4.24
C THR A 177 14.68 -18.41 -3.95
N LEU A 178 13.50 -18.20 -3.39
CA LEU A 178 13.11 -16.88 -2.92
C LEU A 178 14.08 -16.36 -1.85
N THR A 179 14.55 -17.23 -0.97
CA THR A 179 15.53 -16.90 0.08
C THR A 179 16.86 -16.45 -0.52
N GLU A 180 17.41 -17.16 -1.50
CA GLU A 180 18.67 -16.78 -2.18
C GLU A 180 18.55 -15.40 -2.83
N LEU A 181 17.48 -15.15 -3.58
CA LEU A 181 17.31 -13.89 -4.31
C LEU A 181 17.01 -12.71 -3.36
N THR A 182 16.35 -12.94 -2.23
CA THR A 182 16.06 -11.88 -1.26
C THR A 182 17.24 -11.55 -0.34
N GLN A 183 18.30 -12.36 -0.30
CA GLN A 183 19.56 -12.01 0.36
C GLN A 183 20.37 -10.97 -0.42
N VAL A 184 20.13 -10.82 -1.71
CA VAL A 184 20.75 -9.78 -2.52
C VAL A 184 20.02 -8.47 -2.22
N GLN A 185 20.71 -7.59 -1.48
CA GLN A 185 20.19 -6.24 -1.22
C GLN A 185 20.20 -5.43 -2.51
N GLY A 186 19.10 -4.74 -2.78
CA GLY A 186 19.05 -3.74 -3.83
C GLY A 186 19.91 -2.50 -3.49
N GLU A 187 20.07 -1.63 -4.44
CA GLU A 187 20.66 -0.32 -4.17
C GLU A 187 19.71 0.48 -3.28
N GLY A 188 20.22 1.00 -2.15
CA GLY A 188 19.45 1.84 -1.25
C GLY A 188 18.99 3.13 -1.94
N LEU A 189 17.97 3.75 -1.38
CA LEU A 189 17.42 4.99 -1.93
C LEU A 189 18.48 6.13 -1.89
N PRO A 190 18.79 6.79 -3.03
CA PRO A 190 19.81 7.83 -3.08
C PRO A 190 19.27 9.18 -2.55
N TYR A 191 18.69 9.16 -1.38
CA TYR A 191 18.11 10.31 -0.68
C TYR A 191 18.42 10.24 0.81
N ARG A 192 18.52 11.38 1.45
CA ARG A 192 18.48 11.48 2.89
C ARG A 192 17.01 11.51 3.33
N VAL A 193 16.51 10.41 3.87
CA VAL A 193 15.11 10.25 4.20
C VAL A 193 14.83 10.64 5.65
N GLN A 194 13.90 11.58 5.84
CA GLN A 194 13.29 11.89 7.13
C GLN A 194 12.01 11.08 7.27
N GLN A 195 11.91 10.24 8.30
CA GLN A 195 10.82 9.27 8.43
C GLN A 195 9.91 9.61 9.61
N PHE A 196 8.62 9.74 9.32
CA PHE A 196 7.58 10.04 10.31
C PHE A 196 6.45 9.02 10.23
N ALA A 197 5.94 8.60 11.38
CA ALA A 197 4.76 7.77 11.51
C ALA A 197 3.71 8.50 12.33
N ILE A 198 2.51 8.70 11.76
CA ILE A 198 1.40 9.34 12.45
C ILE A 198 0.28 8.34 12.74
N ALA A 199 -0.10 8.22 14.01
CA ALA A 199 -1.22 7.40 14.45
C ALA A 199 -1.75 7.91 15.78
N PRO A 200 -3.05 7.68 16.12
CA PRO A 200 -3.53 7.89 17.47
C PRO A 200 -2.91 6.82 18.40
N SER A 201 -2.51 7.24 19.59
CA SER A 201 -2.01 6.34 20.65
C SER A 201 -3.12 5.39 21.13
N ASP A 202 -4.36 5.89 21.19
CA ASP A 202 -5.52 5.09 21.54
C ASP A 202 -6.12 4.41 20.31
N ARG A 203 -6.09 3.08 20.33
CA ARG A 203 -6.68 2.23 19.30
C ARG A 203 -8.20 2.45 19.14
N ALA A 204 -8.91 2.80 20.22
CA ALA A 204 -10.35 3.04 20.17
C ALA A 204 -10.67 4.24 19.28
N VAL A 205 -9.88 5.30 19.37
CA VAL A 205 -10.00 6.48 18.49
C VAL A 205 -9.84 6.09 17.01
N LEU A 206 -8.85 5.27 16.69
CA LEU A 206 -8.63 4.81 15.31
C LEU A 206 -9.82 3.98 14.81
N HIS A 207 -10.36 3.09 15.65
CA HIS A 207 -11.50 2.25 15.31
C HIS A 207 -12.77 3.07 15.08
N GLN A 208 -13.02 4.09 15.90
CA GLN A 208 -14.14 5.00 15.72
C GLN A 208 -14.03 5.82 14.43
N ARG A 209 -12.85 6.36 14.14
CA ARG A 209 -12.59 7.10 12.87
C ARG A 209 -12.78 6.21 11.64
N ILE A 210 -12.36 4.96 11.69
CA ILE A 210 -12.55 3.98 10.62
C ILE A 210 -14.05 3.77 10.38
N GLU A 211 -14.84 3.55 11.42
CA GLU A 211 -16.28 3.34 11.31
C GLU A 211 -16.98 4.57 10.72
N GLN A 212 -16.74 5.75 11.29
CA GLN A 212 -17.29 7.00 10.78
C GLN A 212 -16.92 7.27 9.32
N ARG A 213 -15.69 6.97 8.93
CA ARG A 213 -15.24 7.13 7.55
C ARG A 213 -15.95 6.16 6.61
N PHE A 214 -16.14 4.90 7.01
CA PHE A 214 -16.85 3.92 6.22
C PHE A 214 -18.32 4.31 6.03
N ASP A 215 -18.97 4.80 7.08
CA ASP A 215 -20.34 5.31 6.99
C ASP A 215 -20.45 6.52 6.06
N LYS A 216 -19.50 7.46 6.12
CA LYS A 216 -19.43 8.58 5.16
C LYS A 216 -19.26 8.12 3.72
N MET A 217 -18.45 7.08 3.46
CA MET A 217 -18.30 6.50 2.12
C MET A 217 -19.65 5.93 1.62
N LEU A 218 -20.37 5.17 2.45
CA LEU A 218 -21.68 4.63 2.11
C LEU A 218 -22.69 5.73 1.79
N GLN A 219 -22.74 6.78 2.59
CA GLN A 219 -23.60 7.95 2.35
C GLN A 219 -23.18 8.77 1.12
N GLY A 220 -21.89 8.77 0.80
CA GLY A 220 -21.30 9.50 -0.31
C GLY A 220 -21.43 8.86 -1.69
N GLY A 221 -22.10 7.69 -1.79
CA GLY A 221 -22.33 7.03 -3.08
C GLY A 221 -21.37 5.89 -3.40
N PHE A 222 -20.74 5.29 -2.39
CA PHE A 222 -19.81 4.17 -2.58
C PHE A 222 -20.46 2.96 -3.29
N GLU A 223 -21.73 2.69 -3.00
CA GLU A 223 -22.47 1.63 -3.71
C GLU A 223 -22.56 1.92 -5.21
N GLN A 224 -22.89 3.17 -5.59
CA GLN A 224 -22.99 3.58 -6.99
C GLN A 224 -21.64 3.49 -7.71
N GLU A 225 -20.56 3.84 -7.04
CA GLU A 225 -19.21 3.69 -7.57
C GLU A 225 -18.89 2.22 -7.88
N VAL A 226 -19.18 1.29 -6.97
CA VAL A 226 -18.93 -0.14 -7.21
C VAL A 226 -19.85 -0.71 -8.29
N ARG A 227 -21.12 -0.29 -8.35
CA ARG A 227 -22.03 -0.66 -9.45
C ARG A 227 -21.51 -0.21 -10.82
N ALA A 228 -20.93 0.99 -10.90
CA ALA A 228 -20.31 1.47 -12.14
C ALA A 228 -19.09 0.63 -12.54
N LEU A 229 -18.27 0.21 -11.58
CA LEU A 229 -17.15 -0.70 -11.83
C LEU A 229 -17.64 -2.08 -12.31
N MET A 230 -18.68 -2.63 -11.68
CA MET A 230 -19.29 -3.92 -12.11
C MET A 230 -19.88 -3.85 -13.52
N ALA A 231 -20.51 -2.72 -13.86
CA ALA A 231 -21.14 -2.51 -15.17
C ALA A 231 -20.14 -2.50 -16.33
N ARG A 232 -18.84 -2.34 -16.07
CA ARG A 232 -17.79 -2.46 -17.09
C ARG A 232 -17.72 -3.87 -17.69
N GLY A 233 -18.01 -4.92 -16.90
CA GLY A 233 -18.01 -6.31 -17.35
C GLY A 233 -16.62 -6.96 -17.52
N ASP A 234 -15.54 -6.21 -17.36
CA ASP A 234 -14.14 -6.67 -17.47
C ASP A 234 -13.44 -6.85 -16.12
N LEU A 235 -14.08 -6.42 -15.03
CA LEU A 235 -13.54 -6.53 -13.68
C LEU A 235 -14.09 -7.77 -12.97
N THR A 236 -13.22 -8.45 -12.22
CA THR A 236 -13.56 -9.63 -11.42
C THR A 236 -13.16 -9.46 -9.95
N PRO A 237 -13.79 -10.21 -9.02
CA PRO A 237 -13.42 -10.18 -7.61
C PRO A 237 -11.96 -10.53 -7.30
N ASP A 238 -11.26 -11.19 -8.24
CA ASP A 238 -9.88 -11.62 -8.06
C ASP A 238 -8.84 -10.55 -8.41
N LEU A 239 -9.26 -9.51 -9.11
CA LEU A 239 -8.38 -8.39 -9.43
C LEU A 239 -7.90 -7.65 -8.17
N PRO A 240 -6.63 -7.23 -8.11
CA PRO A 240 -6.08 -6.48 -6.97
C PRO A 240 -6.88 -5.24 -6.59
N SER A 241 -7.43 -4.53 -7.57
CA SER A 241 -8.31 -3.37 -7.39
C SER A 241 -9.59 -3.73 -6.63
N ILE A 242 -10.27 -4.79 -7.03
CA ILE A 242 -11.55 -5.22 -6.42
C ILE A 242 -11.30 -5.90 -5.06
N ARG A 243 -10.12 -6.50 -4.86
CA ARG A 243 -9.70 -7.04 -3.55
C ARG A 243 -9.36 -5.95 -2.53
N CYS A 244 -9.32 -4.67 -2.91
CA CYS A 244 -9.18 -3.58 -1.96
C CYS A 244 -10.28 -3.63 -0.90
N VAL A 245 -9.89 -3.28 0.33
CA VAL A 245 -10.81 -3.24 1.48
C VAL A 245 -11.95 -2.26 1.19
N GLY A 246 -13.16 -2.67 1.47
CA GLY A 246 -14.39 -1.95 1.14
C GLY A 246 -14.97 -2.44 -0.19
N TYR A 247 -14.21 -2.40 -1.28
CA TYR A 247 -14.67 -2.83 -2.61
C TYR A 247 -15.07 -4.29 -2.65
N ARG A 248 -14.26 -5.20 -2.10
CA ARG A 248 -14.60 -6.61 -2.04
C ARG A 248 -15.92 -6.84 -1.29
N GLN A 249 -16.12 -6.21 -0.14
CA GLN A 249 -17.32 -6.38 0.67
C GLN A 249 -18.56 -5.80 -0.02
N MET A 250 -18.42 -4.64 -0.67
CA MET A 250 -19.52 -4.06 -1.47
C MET A 250 -19.84 -4.92 -2.68
N TRP A 251 -18.84 -5.50 -3.33
CA TRP A 251 -19.02 -6.43 -4.45
C TRP A 251 -19.81 -7.67 -4.03
N ASP A 252 -19.42 -8.31 -2.92
CA ASP A 252 -20.12 -9.49 -2.37
C ASP A 252 -21.61 -9.15 -2.06
N TYR A 253 -21.88 -7.96 -1.51
CA TYR A 253 -23.25 -7.48 -1.28
C TYR A 253 -24.03 -7.30 -2.59
N LEU A 254 -23.45 -6.68 -3.60
CA LEU A 254 -24.09 -6.44 -4.89
C LEU A 254 -24.34 -7.72 -5.68
N CYS A 255 -23.56 -8.78 -5.44
CA CYS A 255 -23.80 -10.13 -5.95
C CYS A 255 -24.88 -10.89 -5.15
N GLY A 256 -25.38 -10.34 -4.04
CA GLY A 256 -26.39 -11.00 -3.20
C GLY A 256 -25.83 -12.05 -2.25
N GLU A 257 -24.52 -12.13 -2.08
CA GLU A 257 -23.86 -13.10 -1.18
C GLU A 257 -24.08 -12.75 0.30
N VAL A 258 -24.21 -11.46 0.62
CA VAL A 258 -24.43 -10.96 1.98
C VAL A 258 -25.45 -9.81 1.98
N GLY A 259 -26.11 -9.57 3.13
CA GLY A 259 -26.98 -8.42 3.33
C GLY A 259 -26.17 -7.13 3.58
N TYR A 260 -26.87 -5.97 3.49
CA TYR A 260 -26.26 -4.65 3.66
C TYR A 260 -25.57 -4.47 5.03
N ASP A 261 -26.22 -4.86 6.12
CA ASP A 261 -25.64 -4.72 7.47
C ASP A 261 -24.39 -5.58 7.64
N GLU A 262 -24.40 -6.79 7.09
CA GLU A 262 -23.25 -7.67 7.09
C GLU A 262 -22.10 -7.12 6.23
N MET A 263 -22.39 -6.57 5.06
CA MET A 263 -21.40 -5.89 4.20
C MET A 263 -20.74 -4.74 4.96
N ARG A 264 -21.55 -3.86 5.59
CA ARG A 264 -21.05 -2.75 6.39
C ARG A 264 -20.14 -3.24 7.52
N TYR A 265 -20.58 -4.22 8.28
CA TYR A 265 -19.82 -4.81 9.37
C TYR A 265 -18.48 -5.38 8.86
N ARG A 266 -18.51 -6.21 7.82
CA ARG A 266 -17.30 -6.79 7.22
C ARG A 266 -16.34 -5.73 6.68
N GLY A 267 -16.85 -4.67 6.05
CA GLY A 267 -16.04 -3.56 5.56
C GLY A 267 -15.29 -2.83 6.67
N ILE A 268 -15.97 -2.53 7.78
CA ILE A 268 -15.36 -1.93 8.96
C ILE A 268 -14.31 -2.86 9.59
N VAL A 269 -14.63 -4.14 9.77
CA VAL A 269 -13.70 -5.13 10.33
C VAL A 269 -12.46 -5.29 9.43
N ALA A 270 -12.64 -5.41 8.13
CA ALA A 270 -11.52 -5.53 7.18
C ALA A 270 -10.62 -4.28 7.21
N THR A 271 -11.20 -3.09 7.33
CA THR A 271 -10.46 -1.83 7.47
C THR A 271 -9.68 -1.77 8.79
N ARG A 272 -10.28 -2.21 9.90
CA ARG A 272 -9.59 -2.33 11.20
C ARG A 272 -8.42 -3.32 11.13
N GLN A 273 -8.57 -4.42 10.41
CA GLN A 273 -7.50 -5.40 10.19
C GLN A 273 -6.39 -4.83 9.31
N LEU A 274 -6.72 -4.05 8.28
CA LEU A 274 -5.74 -3.33 7.47
C LEU A 274 -4.93 -2.37 8.35
N ALA A 275 -5.60 -1.53 9.13
CA ALA A 275 -4.94 -0.60 10.05
C ALA A 275 -4.05 -1.33 11.08
N LYS A 276 -4.50 -2.48 11.61
CA LYS A 276 -3.69 -3.33 12.51
C LYS A 276 -2.41 -3.81 11.82
N ARG A 277 -2.48 -4.28 10.57
CA ARG A 277 -1.30 -4.70 9.80
C ARG A 277 -0.34 -3.53 9.58
N GLN A 278 -0.85 -2.36 9.20
CA GLN A 278 -0.04 -1.14 9.01
C GLN A 278 0.68 -0.75 10.32
N MET A 279 -0.02 -0.77 11.45
CA MET A 279 0.58 -0.51 12.77
C MET A 279 1.63 -1.55 13.18
N THR A 280 1.43 -2.81 12.83
CA THR A 280 2.43 -3.87 13.09
C THR A 280 3.73 -3.59 12.33
N TRP A 281 3.63 -3.17 11.07
CA TRP A 281 4.78 -2.76 10.27
C TRP A 281 5.49 -1.54 10.87
N LEU A 282 4.72 -0.50 11.21
CA LEU A 282 5.26 0.75 11.75
C LEU A 282 5.97 0.58 13.10
N ARG A 283 5.47 -0.32 13.97
CA ARG A 283 6.13 -0.60 15.25
C ARG A 283 7.50 -1.27 15.10
N GLY A 284 7.71 -2.01 14.03
CA GLY A 284 9.02 -2.60 13.68
C GLY A 284 9.84 -1.75 12.71
N TRP A 285 9.39 -0.52 12.39
CA TRP A 285 10.07 0.33 11.43
C TRP A 285 11.26 1.05 12.08
N PRO A 286 12.48 0.94 11.52
CA PRO A 286 13.65 1.58 12.10
C PRO A 286 13.63 3.10 11.88
N ASP A 287 14.24 3.82 12.80
CA ASP A 287 14.55 5.26 12.69
C ASP A 287 13.35 6.17 12.37
N VAL A 288 12.16 5.80 12.85
CA VAL A 288 10.93 6.56 12.63
C VAL A 288 10.60 7.49 13.79
N THR A 289 10.26 8.74 13.47
CA THR A 289 9.73 9.69 14.43
C THR A 289 8.22 9.56 14.53
N TRP A 290 7.73 9.20 15.71
CA TRP A 290 6.30 9.09 15.97
C TRP A 290 5.63 10.44 16.22
N LEU A 291 4.48 10.63 15.57
CA LEU A 291 3.59 11.78 15.70
C LEU A 291 2.25 11.30 16.25
N GLU A 292 1.73 11.97 17.27
CA GLU A 292 0.38 11.68 17.79
C GLU A 292 -0.67 12.31 16.86
N SER A 293 -1.63 11.51 16.42
CA SER A 293 -2.67 11.97 15.50
C SER A 293 -3.58 13.01 16.15
N GLY A 294 -3.66 14.21 15.56
CA GLY A 294 -4.46 15.33 16.04
C GLY A 294 -3.71 16.26 17.02
N GLU A 295 -2.43 16.03 17.28
CA GLU A 295 -1.61 16.94 18.06
C GLU A 295 -1.17 18.15 17.22
N SER A 296 -1.40 19.37 17.74
CA SER A 296 -1.11 20.61 17.02
C SER A 296 0.39 20.87 16.76
N GLY A 297 1.30 20.23 17.51
CA GLY A 297 2.74 20.35 17.34
C GLY A 297 3.36 19.45 16.25
N ASN A 298 2.56 18.62 15.57
CA ASN A 298 3.08 17.70 14.55
C ASN A 298 3.73 18.42 13.37
N PHE A 299 3.09 19.49 12.91
CA PHE A 299 3.60 20.32 11.83
C PHE A 299 4.99 20.90 12.17
N ASP A 300 5.15 21.51 13.33
CA ASP A 300 6.42 22.10 13.77
C ASP A 300 7.52 21.04 13.94
N ARG A 301 7.17 19.86 14.43
CA ARG A 301 8.12 18.73 14.56
C ARG A 301 8.66 18.25 13.22
N VAL A 302 7.80 18.16 12.21
CA VAL A 302 8.23 17.79 10.85
C VAL A 302 9.06 18.90 10.24
N LEU A 303 8.61 20.16 10.36
CA LEU A 303 9.31 21.33 9.83
C LEU A 303 10.71 21.48 10.41
N ALA A 304 10.86 21.35 11.73
CA ALA A 304 12.15 21.45 12.41
C ALA A 304 13.15 20.39 11.92
N ARG A 305 12.70 19.17 11.65
CA ARG A 305 13.58 18.12 11.12
C ARG A 305 13.85 18.26 9.62
N ALA A 306 12.87 18.68 8.84
CA ALA A 306 13.04 18.91 7.40
C ALA A 306 13.93 20.12 7.11
N GLY A 307 13.88 21.17 7.95
CA GLY A 307 14.69 22.37 7.82
C GLY A 307 16.09 22.27 8.44
N ALA A 308 16.35 21.29 9.30
CA ALA A 308 17.67 20.99 9.86
C ALA A 308 18.55 20.12 8.94
N ALA A 309 18.08 19.87 7.75
CA ALA A 309 18.70 18.96 6.79
C ALA A 309 19.38 19.70 5.58
#